data_8ad2ae441bad0a5e3a37b5060756651b
#
_entry.id   8ad2ae441bad0a5e3a37b5060756651b
#
_cell.length_a   1.000
_cell.length_b   1.000
_cell.length_c   1.000
_cell.angle_alpha   90.00
_cell.angle_beta   90.00
_cell.angle_gamma   90.00
#
_symmetry.space_group_name_H-M   'P 1'
#
loop_
_entity.id
_entity.type
_entity.pdbx_description
1 polymer ?
#
loop_
_entity_poly.entity_id
_entity_poly.type
_entity_poly.pdbx_seq_one_letter_code
_entity_poly.pdbx_strand_id
1 'polypeptide(L)'
;MLTRADQTVPDCLEVLDHIRPLGLKHIGFKDVGVPPAVLGELAKRIKASGATTYMEVVSTSPEAALRSARVARDIGIDRLLGGTQVREVLEILAGSPVAYHPFPGRPFDHPTKLGGTPAEIEADCRRFRAMGCAGVDLLAYRATEADPIELVKAARRGMDGYLLVAGSVSTAAQIRALREAGADAFTIGSAAFDGSFSPLKGLLRTQLQDIVDACS
;
A
#
# COMPACT_ATOMS: atom_id res chain seq x y z
N MET A 1 -3.50 -3.90 5.82
CA MET A 1 -2.14 -4.46 5.67
C MET A 1 -1.84 -5.32 6.88
N LEU A 2 -1.38 -6.55 6.69
CA LEU A 2 -0.93 -7.45 7.75
C LEU A 2 0.49 -7.08 8.20
N THR A 3 0.63 -5.84 8.68
CA THR A 3 1.95 -5.22 8.89
C THR A 3 1.99 -4.40 10.17
N ARG A 4 3.15 -4.48 10.85
CA ARG A 4 3.53 -3.62 11.97
C ARG A 4 4.98 -3.17 11.76
N ALA A 5 5.31 -1.92 12.09
CA ALA A 5 6.67 -1.37 11.96
C ALA A 5 7.29 -1.61 10.57
N ASP A 6 6.52 -1.37 9.50
CA ASP A 6 6.88 -1.57 8.10
C ASP A 6 7.33 -3.01 7.72
N GLN A 7 6.90 -4.01 8.48
CA GLN A 7 7.15 -5.42 8.18
C GLN A 7 5.86 -6.24 8.25
N THR A 8 5.76 -7.30 7.43
CA THR A 8 4.72 -8.31 7.57
C THR A 8 4.87 -9.00 8.93
N VAL A 9 3.76 -9.10 9.67
CA VAL A 9 3.79 -9.72 11.00
C VAL A 9 4.15 -11.22 10.90
N PRO A 10 4.98 -11.76 11.82
CA PRO A 10 5.45 -13.16 11.73
C PRO A 10 4.33 -14.19 11.74
N ASP A 11 3.24 -13.90 12.45
CA ASP A 11 2.03 -14.72 12.60
C ASP A 11 0.95 -14.40 11.55
N CYS A 12 1.34 -13.83 10.39
CA CYS A 12 0.43 -13.30 9.37
C CYS A 12 -0.62 -14.32 8.88
N LEU A 13 -0.29 -15.61 8.86
CA LEU A 13 -1.23 -16.66 8.44
C LEU A 13 -2.32 -16.89 9.49
N GLU A 14 -1.97 -16.88 10.78
CA GLU A 14 -2.90 -16.99 11.90
C GLU A 14 -3.77 -15.74 12.01
N VAL A 15 -3.17 -14.56 11.84
CA VAL A 15 -3.89 -13.29 11.79
C VAL A 15 -4.90 -13.28 10.64
N LEU A 16 -4.51 -13.76 9.45
CA LEU A 16 -5.44 -13.87 8.30
C LEU A 16 -6.65 -14.75 8.65
N ASP A 17 -6.43 -15.90 9.27
CA ASP A 17 -7.52 -16.79 9.70
C ASP A 17 -8.41 -16.11 10.76
N HIS A 18 -7.80 -15.37 11.70
CA HIS A 18 -8.52 -14.65 12.74
C HIS A 18 -9.43 -13.54 12.18
N ILE A 19 -8.99 -12.80 11.13
CA ILE A 19 -9.77 -11.70 10.53
C ILE A 19 -10.73 -12.15 9.42
N ARG A 20 -10.65 -13.40 8.98
CA ARG A 20 -11.49 -13.96 7.90
C ARG A 20 -12.99 -13.66 8.04
N PRO A 21 -13.61 -13.74 9.26
CA PRO A 21 -15.04 -13.45 9.43
C PRO A 21 -15.47 -12.02 9.07
N LEU A 22 -14.51 -11.08 8.95
CA LEU A 22 -14.80 -9.69 8.53
C LEU A 22 -15.07 -9.56 7.02
N GLY A 23 -14.76 -10.59 6.22
CA GLY A 23 -15.00 -10.58 4.78
C GLY A 23 -14.30 -9.44 4.04
N LEU A 24 -13.10 -9.04 4.50
CA LEU A 24 -12.33 -7.96 3.89
C LEU A 24 -12.06 -8.23 2.40
N LYS A 25 -12.30 -7.23 1.56
CA LYS A 25 -12.12 -7.33 0.10
C LYS A 25 -10.72 -6.96 -0.38
N HIS A 26 -9.92 -6.32 0.47
CA HIS A 26 -8.58 -5.85 0.17
C HIS A 26 -7.65 -6.19 1.33
N ILE A 27 -6.67 -7.04 1.08
CA ILE A 27 -5.71 -7.47 2.10
C ILE A 27 -4.30 -7.40 1.51
N GLY A 28 -3.38 -6.79 2.25
CA GLY A 28 -2.02 -6.63 1.80
C GLY A 28 -1.00 -6.96 2.88
N PHE A 29 0.25 -7.06 2.44
CA PHE A 29 1.42 -7.33 3.24
C PHE A 29 2.63 -6.62 2.65
N LYS A 30 3.77 -6.64 3.35
CA LYS A 30 5.04 -6.10 2.84
C LYS A 30 5.95 -7.23 2.37
N ASP A 31 6.89 -6.89 1.50
CA ASP A 31 7.87 -7.81 0.92
C ASP A 31 8.92 -8.32 1.92
N VAL A 32 8.87 -7.82 3.16
CA VAL A 32 9.80 -8.13 4.27
C VAL A 32 9.03 -8.56 5.53
N GLY A 33 9.75 -9.12 6.49
CA GLY A 33 9.23 -9.57 7.79
C GLY A 33 9.04 -11.08 7.89
N VAL A 34 8.80 -11.77 6.76
CA VAL A 34 8.70 -13.23 6.68
C VAL A 34 9.38 -13.77 5.41
N PRO A 35 9.74 -15.06 5.37
CA PRO A 35 10.34 -15.68 4.17
C PRO A 35 9.42 -15.63 2.94
N PRO A 36 9.97 -15.60 1.71
CA PRO A 36 9.18 -15.57 0.47
C PRO A 36 8.16 -16.71 0.33
N ALA A 37 8.48 -17.89 0.86
CA ALA A 37 7.54 -19.02 0.86
C ALA A 37 6.27 -18.73 1.69
N VAL A 38 6.42 -18.02 2.82
CA VAL A 38 5.29 -17.59 3.64
C VAL A 38 4.47 -16.50 2.92
N LEU A 39 5.13 -15.57 2.23
CA LEU A 39 4.44 -14.57 1.40
C LEU A 39 3.61 -15.22 0.29
N GLY A 40 4.14 -16.28 -0.34
CA GLY A 40 3.43 -17.06 -1.36
C GLY A 40 2.19 -17.77 -0.80
N GLU A 41 2.30 -18.41 0.35
CA GLU A 41 1.15 -19.05 1.02
C GLU A 41 0.12 -18.00 1.47
N LEU A 42 0.58 -16.86 1.99
CA LEU A 42 -0.28 -15.75 2.39
C LEU A 42 -1.09 -15.22 1.19
N ALA A 43 -0.43 -14.93 0.07
CA ALA A 43 -1.06 -14.48 -1.16
C ALA A 43 -2.13 -15.49 -1.64
N LYS A 44 -1.80 -16.78 -1.66
CA LYS A 44 -2.72 -17.86 -2.03
C LYS A 44 -3.96 -17.89 -1.12
N ARG A 45 -3.79 -17.80 0.20
CA ARG A 45 -4.92 -17.82 1.14
C ARG A 45 -5.80 -16.57 1.03
N ILE A 46 -5.20 -15.39 0.83
CA ILE A 46 -5.94 -14.14 0.60
C ILE A 46 -6.80 -14.27 -0.66
N LYS A 47 -6.24 -14.73 -1.78
CA LYS A 47 -7.00 -14.96 -3.03
C LYS A 47 -8.11 -15.99 -2.85
N ALA A 48 -7.85 -17.07 -2.15
CA ALA A 48 -8.86 -18.09 -1.86
C ALA A 48 -10.04 -17.56 -1.04
N SER A 49 -9.86 -16.47 -0.27
CA SER A 49 -10.95 -15.78 0.43
C SER A 49 -11.77 -14.83 -0.46
N GLY A 50 -11.40 -14.65 -1.72
CA GLY A 50 -12.01 -13.72 -2.65
C GLY A 50 -11.57 -12.27 -2.47
N ALA A 51 -10.48 -12.02 -1.74
CA ALA A 51 -9.91 -10.70 -1.54
C ALA A 51 -8.81 -10.39 -2.57
N THR A 52 -8.70 -9.13 -2.97
CA THR A 52 -7.58 -8.60 -3.76
C THR A 52 -6.31 -8.56 -2.90
N THR A 53 -5.20 -9.07 -3.45
CA THR A 53 -3.91 -9.12 -2.78
C THR A 53 -3.05 -7.91 -3.12
N TYR A 54 -2.39 -7.35 -2.11
CA TYR A 54 -1.45 -6.25 -2.25
C TYR A 54 -0.11 -6.63 -1.63
N MET A 55 0.99 -6.34 -2.33
CA MET A 55 2.33 -6.39 -1.74
C MET A 55 3.02 -5.04 -1.91
N GLU A 56 3.52 -4.47 -0.80
CA GLU A 56 4.23 -3.20 -0.81
C GLU A 56 5.73 -3.42 -0.63
N VAL A 57 6.53 -2.81 -1.51
CA VAL A 57 7.99 -2.81 -1.44
C VAL A 57 8.45 -1.81 -0.38
N VAL A 58 9.20 -2.27 0.61
CA VAL A 58 9.71 -1.43 1.70
C VAL A 58 11.05 -0.79 1.35
N SER A 59 11.92 -1.52 0.68
CA SER A 59 13.27 -1.04 0.38
C SER A 59 13.26 0.04 -0.70
N THR A 60 14.06 1.08 -0.46
CA THR A 60 14.35 2.12 -1.48
C THR A 60 15.52 1.75 -2.38
N SER A 61 16.23 0.62 -2.13
CA SER A 61 17.33 0.18 -3.01
C SER A 61 16.80 -0.43 -4.31
N PRO A 62 17.40 -0.10 -5.47
CA PRO A 62 16.99 -0.63 -6.76
C PRO A 62 16.97 -2.17 -6.79
N GLU A 63 18.02 -2.81 -6.30
CA GLU A 63 18.17 -4.27 -6.33
C GLU A 63 17.07 -4.96 -5.51
N ALA A 64 16.72 -4.42 -4.35
CA ALA A 64 15.65 -4.96 -3.52
C ALA A 64 14.28 -4.79 -4.19
N ALA A 65 14.00 -3.61 -4.73
CA ALA A 65 12.75 -3.34 -5.44
C ALA A 65 12.56 -4.31 -6.64
N LEU A 66 13.62 -4.55 -7.42
CA LEU A 66 13.55 -5.48 -8.55
C LEU A 66 13.41 -6.96 -8.12
N ARG A 67 14.02 -7.36 -6.99
CA ARG A 67 13.79 -8.69 -6.40
C ARG A 67 12.33 -8.85 -5.98
N SER A 68 11.79 -7.85 -5.30
CA SER A 68 10.40 -7.86 -4.84
C SER A 68 9.40 -7.88 -6.00
N ALA A 69 9.70 -7.20 -7.10
CA ALA A 69 8.87 -7.26 -8.31
C ALA A 69 8.85 -8.70 -8.91
N ARG A 70 9.98 -9.41 -8.92
CA ARG A 70 10.02 -10.82 -9.36
C ARG A 70 9.20 -11.71 -8.42
N VAL A 71 9.38 -11.56 -7.10
CA VAL A 71 8.59 -12.29 -6.10
C VAL A 71 7.10 -12.02 -6.31
N ALA A 72 6.69 -10.77 -6.45
CA ALA A 72 5.31 -10.37 -6.69
C ALA A 72 4.68 -11.07 -7.90
N ARG A 73 5.42 -11.10 -9.03
CA ARG A 73 5.02 -11.82 -10.24
C ARG A 73 4.89 -13.32 -9.99
N ASP A 74 5.90 -13.93 -9.37
CA ASP A 74 6.01 -15.38 -9.21
C ASP A 74 4.96 -15.93 -8.22
N ILE A 75 4.63 -15.20 -7.15
CA ILE A 75 3.54 -15.56 -6.23
C ILE A 75 2.15 -15.11 -6.73
N GLY A 76 2.12 -14.34 -7.83
CA GLY A 76 0.89 -13.95 -8.52
C GLY A 76 -0.03 -13.05 -7.71
N ILE A 77 0.49 -12.02 -7.05
CA ILE A 77 -0.36 -11.00 -6.39
C ILE A 77 -1.16 -10.19 -7.40
N ASP A 78 -2.16 -9.46 -6.95
CA ASP A 78 -2.97 -8.63 -7.85
C ASP A 78 -2.37 -7.22 -8.02
N ARG A 79 -1.81 -6.64 -6.95
CA ARG A 79 -1.26 -5.28 -6.98
C ARG A 79 0.08 -5.18 -6.27
N LEU A 80 1.10 -4.72 -7.00
CA LEU A 80 2.41 -4.36 -6.45
C LEU A 80 2.44 -2.87 -6.18
N LEU A 81 2.81 -2.49 -4.95
CA LEU A 81 2.88 -1.13 -4.46
C LEU A 81 4.34 -0.73 -4.22
N GLY A 82 4.65 0.54 -4.45
CA GLY A 82 5.94 1.12 -4.10
C GLY A 82 7.06 0.89 -5.12
N GLY A 83 8.28 1.21 -4.69
CA GLY A 83 9.46 1.25 -5.57
C GLY A 83 9.49 2.47 -6.48
N THR A 84 10.68 2.78 -7.00
CA THR A 84 10.94 3.94 -7.87
C THR A 84 11.57 3.56 -9.22
N GLN A 85 11.95 2.29 -9.42
CA GLN A 85 12.55 1.73 -10.64
C GLN A 85 11.44 1.33 -11.63
N VAL A 86 10.65 2.32 -12.05
CA VAL A 86 9.36 2.09 -12.72
C VAL A 86 9.50 1.30 -14.02
N ARG A 87 10.47 1.66 -14.87
CA ARG A 87 10.68 0.99 -16.16
C ARG A 87 11.04 -0.48 -15.97
N GLU A 88 12.04 -0.74 -15.14
CA GLU A 88 12.57 -2.08 -14.89
C GLU A 88 11.52 -2.97 -14.22
N VAL A 89 10.73 -2.41 -13.31
CA VAL A 89 9.61 -3.15 -12.68
C VAL A 89 8.54 -3.49 -13.71
N LEU A 90 8.15 -2.57 -14.59
CA LEU A 90 7.20 -2.84 -15.66
C LEU A 90 7.71 -3.92 -16.63
N GLU A 91 9.00 -3.92 -16.95
CA GLU A 91 9.64 -4.99 -17.76
C GLU A 91 9.56 -6.36 -17.07
N ILE A 92 9.83 -6.42 -15.75
CA ILE A 92 9.71 -7.66 -14.96
C ILE A 92 8.26 -8.16 -14.93
N LEU A 93 7.29 -7.27 -14.83
CA LEU A 93 5.87 -7.61 -14.74
C LEU A 93 5.21 -7.83 -16.11
N ALA A 94 5.91 -7.59 -17.20
CA ALA A 94 5.37 -7.76 -18.55
C ALA A 94 4.79 -9.17 -18.77
N GLY A 95 3.57 -9.24 -19.30
CA GLY A 95 2.85 -10.50 -19.50
C GLY A 95 2.24 -11.12 -18.23
N SER A 96 2.41 -10.51 -17.06
CA SER A 96 1.72 -10.92 -15.84
C SER A 96 0.47 -10.06 -15.59
N PRO A 97 -0.51 -10.53 -14.80
CA PRO A 97 -1.69 -9.75 -14.45
C PRO A 97 -1.45 -8.76 -13.30
N VAL A 98 -0.23 -8.61 -12.80
CA VAL A 98 0.09 -7.77 -11.64
C VAL A 98 -0.03 -6.29 -12.00
N ALA A 99 -0.94 -5.58 -11.35
CA ALA A 99 -1.10 -4.14 -11.51
C ALA A 99 -0.04 -3.39 -10.67
N TYR A 100 0.74 -2.51 -11.29
CA TYR A 100 1.83 -1.80 -10.63
C TYR A 100 1.46 -0.37 -10.24
N HIS A 101 1.84 0.03 -9.03
CA HIS A 101 1.57 1.32 -8.39
C HIS A 101 2.85 1.85 -7.73
N PRO A 102 3.75 2.54 -8.47
CA PRO A 102 4.99 3.09 -7.93
C PRO A 102 4.77 4.23 -6.93
N PHE A 103 5.79 4.54 -6.13
CA PHE A 103 5.83 5.75 -5.32
C PHE A 103 6.14 6.97 -6.19
N PRO A 104 5.28 8.00 -6.25
CA PRO A 104 5.64 9.31 -6.79
C PRO A 104 6.42 10.12 -5.74
N GLY A 105 7.24 11.07 -6.20
CA GLY A 105 8.10 11.89 -5.36
C GLY A 105 9.42 11.22 -5.01
N ARG A 106 10.00 11.61 -3.90
CA ARG A 106 11.31 11.15 -3.43
C ARG A 106 11.19 10.39 -2.10
N PRO A 107 10.90 9.07 -2.12
CA PRO A 107 10.90 8.26 -0.91
C PRO A 107 12.34 8.11 -0.40
N PHE A 108 12.53 8.24 0.92
CA PHE A 108 13.84 8.18 1.58
C PHE A 108 13.69 7.72 3.03
N ASP A 109 14.81 7.41 3.67
CA ASP A 109 14.92 6.91 5.03
C ASP A 109 14.19 5.57 5.32
N HIS A 110 14.32 5.13 6.55
CA HIS A 110 13.52 4.04 7.14
C HIS A 110 13.17 4.39 8.60
N PRO A 111 11.89 4.46 8.98
CA PRO A 111 10.68 4.30 8.15
C PRO A 111 10.61 5.28 6.99
N THR A 112 10.12 4.80 5.84
CA THR A 112 10.09 5.59 4.60
C THR A 112 9.33 6.88 4.78
N LYS A 113 9.98 8.00 4.45
CA LYS A 113 9.41 9.35 4.34
C LYS A 113 9.22 9.74 2.89
N LEU A 114 8.48 10.80 2.63
CA LEU A 114 8.25 11.33 1.29
C LEU A 114 8.72 12.78 1.21
N GLY A 115 9.67 13.04 0.33
CA GLY A 115 10.02 14.37 -0.16
C GLY A 115 9.31 14.66 -1.48
N GLY A 116 9.16 15.95 -1.77
CA GLY A 116 8.57 16.40 -3.02
C GLY A 116 7.43 17.39 -2.83
N THR A 117 7.38 18.33 -3.76
CA THR A 117 6.32 19.35 -3.86
C THR A 117 5.09 18.77 -4.59
N PRO A 118 3.90 19.41 -4.46
CA PRO A 118 2.73 19.01 -5.24
C PRO A 118 2.97 18.97 -6.75
N ALA A 119 3.78 19.89 -7.29
CA ALA A 119 4.12 19.93 -8.71
C ALA A 119 4.96 18.73 -9.14
N GLU A 120 5.93 18.31 -8.33
CA GLU A 120 6.74 17.12 -8.59
C GLU A 120 5.89 15.84 -8.54
N ILE A 121 5.01 15.71 -7.54
CA ILE A 121 4.08 14.57 -7.41
C ILE A 121 3.17 14.49 -8.64
N GLU A 122 2.58 15.61 -9.07
CA GLU A 122 1.72 15.65 -10.25
C GLU A 122 2.49 15.26 -11.54
N ALA A 123 3.72 15.75 -11.70
CA ALA A 123 4.56 15.43 -12.84
C ALA A 123 4.95 13.94 -12.88
N ASP A 124 5.31 13.35 -11.74
CA ASP A 124 5.59 11.92 -11.62
C ASP A 124 4.36 11.07 -11.95
N CYS A 125 3.20 11.43 -11.43
CA CYS A 125 1.95 10.74 -11.71
C CYS A 125 1.62 10.74 -13.22
N ARG A 126 1.77 11.88 -13.91
CA ARG A 126 1.61 11.97 -15.36
C ARG A 126 2.61 11.09 -16.10
N ARG A 127 3.87 11.07 -15.66
CA ARG A 127 4.92 10.23 -16.23
C ARG A 127 4.60 8.75 -16.06
N PHE A 128 4.22 8.31 -14.87
CA PHE A 128 3.88 6.91 -14.57
C PHE A 128 2.65 6.43 -15.35
N ARG A 129 1.64 7.29 -15.48
CA ARG A 129 0.50 7.04 -16.36
C ARG A 129 0.95 6.83 -17.81
N ALA A 130 1.80 7.70 -18.35
CA ALA A 130 2.31 7.59 -19.71
C ALA A 130 3.16 6.31 -19.92
N MET A 131 3.79 5.79 -18.86
CA MET A 131 4.53 4.52 -18.88
C MET A 131 3.63 3.29 -18.76
N GLY A 132 2.33 3.44 -18.52
CA GLY A 132 1.37 2.33 -18.39
C GLY A 132 1.21 1.77 -16.98
N CYS A 133 1.61 2.50 -15.94
CA CYS A 133 1.29 2.11 -14.56
C CYS A 133 -0.22 2.12 -14.31
N ALA A 134 -0.71 1.17 -13.54
CA ALA A 134 -2.13 1.04 -13.20
C ALA A 134 -2.63 2.13 -12.23
N GLY A 135 -1.71 2.77 -11.53
CA GLY A 135 -1.96 3.81 -10.57
C GLY A 135 -0.70 4.22 -9.85
N VAL A 136 -0.84 4.81 -8.67
CA VAL A 136 0.28 5.20 -7.80
C VAL A 136 -0.01 4.83 -6.35
N ASP A 137 1.05 4.67 -5.57
CA ASP A 137 1.05 4.50 -4.12
C ASP A 137 1.68 5.73 -3.48
N LEU A 138 0.88 6.62 -2.91
CA LEU A 138 1.33 7.90 -2.38
C LEU A 138 1.50 7.86 -0.87
N LEU A 139 2.71 8.14 -0.37
CA LEU A 139 3.02 8.21 1.06
C LEU A 139 2.63 9.58 1.66
N ALA A 140 1.41 10.06 1.43
CA ALA A 140 0.99 11.43 1.73
C ALA A 140 1.22 11.83 3.19
N TYR A 141 0.80 11.02 4.16
CA TYR A 141 1.00 11.32 5.59
C TYR A 141 2.42 11.04 6.12
N ARG A 142 3.35 10.67 5.23
CA ARG A 142 4.80 10.59 5.50
C ARG A 142 5.57 11.73 4.82
N ALA A 143 4.86 12.69 4.24
CA ALA A 143 5.46 13.85 3.59
C ALA A 143 6.16 14.77 4.60
N THR A 144 7.29 15.33 4.17
CA THR A 144 8.12 16.22 4.99
C THR A 144 8.19 17.65 4.45
N GLU A 145 7.72 17.87 3.21
CA GLU A 145 7.88 19.15 2.51
C GLU A 145 6.55 19.80 2.11
N ALA A 146 5.42 19.08 2.23
CA ALA A 146 4.13 19.57 1.78
C ALA A 146 2.96 19.03 2.60
N ASP A 147 1.81 19.69 2.51
CA ASP A 147 0.58 19.23 3.12
C ASP A 147 0.11 17.89 2.47
N PRO A 148 -0.24 16.87 3.25
CA PRO A 148 -0.65 15.57 2.73
C PRO A 148 -1.83 15.64 1.75
N ILE A 149 -2.83 16.47 2.03
CA ILE A 149 -4.04 16.54 1.21
C ILE A 149 -3.76 17.28 -0.11
N GLU A 150 -2.89 18.27 -0.10
CA GLU A 150 -2.45 18.94 -1.34
C GLU A 150 -1.65 17.97 -2.24
N LEU A 151 -0.88 17.05 -1.65
CA LEU A 151 -0.20 16.00 -2.41
C LEU A 151 -1.20 15.00 -3.04
N VAL A 152 -2.25 14.61 -2.31
CA VAL A 152 -3.31 13.72 -2.85
C VAL A 152 -4.03 14.40 -4.02
N LYS A 153 -4.42 15.68 -3.89
CA LYS A 153 -5.03 16.43 -4.97
C LYS A 153 -4.11 16.58 -6.19
N ALA A 154 -2.81 16.79 -5.96
CA ALA A 154 -1.81 16.87 -7.03
C ALA A 154 -1.66 15.51 -7.74
N ALA A 155 -1.56 14.42 -6.99
CA ALA A 155 -1.52 13.07 -7.55
C ALA A 155 -2.77 12.78 -8.38
N ARG A 156 -3.97 13.14 -7.90
CA ARG A 156 -5.22 12.96 -8.64
C ARG A 156 -5.25 13.74 -9.96
N ARG A 157 -4.69 14.95 -10.01
CA ARG A 157 -4.59 15.71 -11.28
C ARG A 157 -3.64 15.05 -12.29
N GLY A 158 -2.62 14.35 -11.81
CA GLY A 158 -1.64 13.66 -12.66
C GLY A 158 -2.01 12.22 -13.04
N MET A 159 -2.88 11.57 -12.27
CA MET A 159 -3.22 10.16 -12.38
C MET A 159 -4.73 9.97 -12.44
N ASP A 160 -5.25 9.49 -13.56
CA ASP A 160 -6.65 9.07 -13.72
C ASP A 160 -6.87 7.59 -13.37
N GLY A 161 -5.79 6.83 -13.18
CA GLY A 161 -5.79 5.46 -12.66
C GLY A 161 -5.99 5.41 -11.14
N TYR A 162 -5.69 4.27 -10.56
CA TYR A 162 -5.93 3.98 -9.14
C TYR A 162 -4.97 4.75 -8.23
N LEU A 163 -5.50 5.68 -7.44
CA LEU A 163 -4.74 6.45 -6.45
C LEU A 163 -4.89 5.82 -5.07
N LEU A 164 -3.85 5.14 -4.63
CA LEU A 164 -3.77 4.57 -3.30
C LEU A 164 -2.89 5.46 -2.41
N VAL A 165 -3.29 5.65 -1.15
CA VAL A 165 -2.51 6.38 -0.15
C VAL A 165 -2.05 5.41 0.94
N ALA A 166 -0.73 5.30 1.11
CA ALA A 166 -0.11 4.46 2.11
C ALA A 166 0.61 5.28 3.19
N GLY A 167 0.89 4.60 4.28
CA GLY A 167 1.69 5.12 5.39
C GLY A 167 0.96 6.09 6.31
N SER A 168 1.00 5.78 7.61
CA SER A 168 0.56 6.65 8.72
C SER A 168 -0.92 7.06 8.72
N VAL A 169 -1.79 6.40 7.97
CA VAL A 169 -3.24 6.55 8.12
C VAL A 169 -3.66 5.87 9.43
N SER A 170 -4.28 6.62 10.34
CA SER A 170 -4.58 6.15 11.70
C SER A 170 -5.89 6.66 12.28
N THR A 171 -6.66 7.49 11.54
CA THR A 171 -7.91 8.07 12.04
C THR A 171 -9.01 8.10 10.98
N ALA A 172 -10.27 8.04 11.42
CA ALA A 172 -11.43 8.20 10.55
C ALA A 172 -11.46 9.58 9.86
N ALA A 173 -10.93 10.62 10.51
CA ALA A 173 -10.83 11.96 9.89
C ALA A 173 -9.89 11.95 8.68
N GLN A 174 -8.74 11.27 8.79
CA GLN A 174 -7.83 11.10 7.64
C GLN A 174 -8.50 10.33 6.50
N ILE A 175 -9.24 9.25 6.79
CA ILE A 175 -9.96 8.48 5.77
C ILE A 175 -10.93 9.38 4.99
N ARG A 176 -11.74 10.19 5.70
CA ARG A 176 -12.65 11.15 5.05
C ARG A 176 -11.92 12.17 4.19
N ALA A 177 -10.86 12.77 4.72
CA ALA A 177 -10.07 13.76 4.00
C ALA A 177 -9.43 13.17 2.72
N LEU A 178 -8.95 11.93 2.76
CA LEU A 178 -8.42 11.22 1.58
C LEU A 178 -9.50 11.01 0.52
N ARG A 179 -10.70 10.57 0.93
CA ARG A 179 -11.85 10.39 0.03
C ARG A 179 -12.21 11.71 -0.65
N GLU A 180 -12.35 12.79 0.12
CA GLU A 180 -12.70 14.13 -0.39
C GLU A 180 -11.62 14.69 -1.34
N ALA A 181 -10.36 14.34 -1.12
CA ALA A 181 -9.24 14.71 -1.98
C ALA A 181 -9.12 13.86 -3.25
N GLY A 182 -9.92 12.79 -3.40
CA GLY A 182 -9.99 11.96 -4.60
C GLY A 182 -9.11 10.70 -4.56
N ALA A 183 -8.66 10.24 -3.40
CA ALA A 183 -8.04 8.93 -3.27
C ALA A 183 -9.08 7.80 -3.46
N ASP A 184 -8.70 6.74 -4.20
CA ASP A 184 -9.55 5.56 -4.43
C ASP A 184 -9.43 4.56 -3.27
N ALA A 185 -8.28 4.55 -2.60
CA ALA A 185 -8.00 3.62 -1.50
C ALA A 185 -6.91 4.16 -0.56
N PHE A 186 -6.81 3.51 0.59
CA PHE A 186 -5.70 3.71 1.53
C PHE A 186 -5.23 2.39 2.12
N THR A 187 -4.00 2.37 2.66
CA THR A 187 -3.53 1.25 3.47
C THR A 187 -3.47 1.64 4.94
N ILE A 188 -3.82 0.68 5.80
CA ILE A 188 -3.68 0.79 7.25
C ILE A 188 -3.12 -0.53 7.79
N GLY A 189 -2.14 -0.45 8.66
CA GLY A 189 -1.48 -1.59 9.29
C GLY A 189 -1.29 -1.33 10.78
N SER A 190 -0.17 -0.72 11.16
CA SER A 190 0.21 -0.52 12.57
C SER A 190 -0.93 0.01 13.45
N ALA A 191 -1.69 1.01 12.99
CA ALA A 191 -2.78 1.59 13.77
C ALA A 191 -3.90 0.59 14.11
N ALA A 192 -4.13 -0.41 13.26
CA ALA A 192 -5.07 -1.49 13.58
C ALA A 192 -4.47 -2.50 14.57
N PHE A 193 -3.17 -2.82 14.42
CA PHE A 193 -2.50 -3.80 15.27
C PHE A 193 -2.14 -3.29 16.67
N ASP A 194 -1.84 -2.01 16.81
CA ASP A 194 -1.50 -1.37 18.10
C ASP A 194 -2.73 -0.76 18.81
N GLY A 195 -3.89 -0.80 18.16
CA GLY A 195 -5.16 -0.31 18.73
C GLY A 195 -5.32 1.22 18.65
N SER A 196 -4.42 1.94 17.99
CA SER A 196 -4.47 3.41 17.98
C SER A 196 -5.59 4.00 17.12
N PHE A 197 -6.17 3.22 16.20
CA PHE A 197 -7.33 3.69 15.41
C PHE A 197 -8.58 3.89 16.29
N SER A 198 -8.86 2.94 17.18
CA SER A 198 -9.97 3.01 18.15
C SER A 198 -9.44 2.70 19.56
N PRO A 199 -8.85 3.66 20.27
CA PRO A 199 -8.11 3.43 21.51
C PRO A 199 -8.90 2.78 22.65
N LEU A 200 -10.24 2.85 22.61
CA LEU A 200 -11.12 2.21 23.60
C LEU A 200 -11.46 0.74 23.29
N LYS A 201 -10.95 0.20 22.16
CA LYS A 201 -11.22 -1.15 21.67
C LYS A 201 -9.91 -1.89 21.43
N GLY A 202 -9.64 -2.93 22.22
CA GLY A 202 -8.32 -3.61 22.23
C GLY A 202 -8.13 -4.71 21.18
N LEU A 203 -9.18 -5.22 20.54
CA LEU A 203 -9.08 -6.38 19.64
C LEU A 203 -8.90 -5.96 18.18
N LEU A 204 -7.96 -6.60 17.48
CA LEU A 204 -7.70 -6.33 16.07
C LEU A 204 -8.98 -6.36 15.20
N ARG A 205 -9.87 -7.34 15.40
CA ARG A 205 -11.11 -7.43 14.64
C ARG A 205 -12.02 -6.22 14.84
N THR A 206 -12.11 -5.69 16.06
CA THR A 206 -12.91 -4.49 16.34
C THR A 206 -12.27 -3.23 15.75
N GLN A 207 -10.94 -3.14 15.76
CA GLN A 207 -10.21 -2.07 15.06
C GLN A 207 -10.51 -2.09 13.55
N LEU A 208 -10.41 -3.26 12.94
CA LEU A 208 -10.67 -3.43 11.49
C LEU A 208 -12.14 -3.16 11.15
N GLN A 209 -13.10 -3.54 12.00
CA GLN A 209 -14.51 -3.21 11.79
C GLN A 209 -14.73 -1.69 11.81
N ASP A 210 -14.17 -0.98 12.78
CA ASP A 210 -14.27 0.48 12.85
C ASP A 210 -13.62 1.18 11.64
N ILE A 211 -12.53 0.61 11.11
CA ILE A 211 -11.92 1.11 9.88
C ILE A 211 -12.86 0.93 8.68
N VAL A 212 -13.49 -0.25 8.55
CA VAL A 212 -14.48 -0.52 7.49
C VAL A 212 -15.68 0.43 7.62
N ASP A 213 -16.20 0.61 8.83
CA ASP A 213 -17.32 1.52 9.07
C ASP A 213 -16.96 2.98 8.74
N ALA A 214 -15.71 3.39 8.96
CA ALA A 214 -15.21 4.71 8.57
C ALA A 214 -15.09 4.92 7.06
N CYS A 215 -15.13 3.84 6.26
CA CYS A 215 -15.16 3.89 4.79
C CYS A 215 -16.57 4.13 4.21
N SER A 216 -17.60 3.98 5.01
CA SER A 216 -19.00 4.22 4.60
C SER A 216 -19.31 5.71 4.65
#